data_b86d525d54629aa0346b506a5ac71ebf
#
_entry.id   b86d525d54629aa0346b506a5ac71ebf
#
_cell.length_a   1.000
_cell.length_b   1.000
_cell.length_c   1.000
_cell.angle_alpha   90.00
_cell.angle_beta   90.00
_cell.angle_gamma   90.00
#
_symmetry.space_group_name_H-M   'P 1'
#
loop_
_entity.id
_entity.type
_entity.pdbx_description
1 polymer ?
#
loop_
_entity_poly.entity_id
_entity_poly.type
_entity_poly.pdbx_seq_one_letter_code
_entity_poly.pdbx_strand_id
1 'polypeptide(L)'
;VTTASSSAWAAQWQSAYRVHGINPELPPLSHASLPAFVHERSGYFAGANAKAKAFTCVVPNGMNGSLTFGQVDALSDAFAGYLREVLKLEAGDRVAVQLPNSLGYPVAAFGVLKAGCVLVNTNPLYTVAEMVHQFNDAGVKALVIADMFADKLPEVLAQTSVKHVVVASVTQFFPAIPNAVVRLVQKIWNRVLPPIQVPHERLQSAIAQGRAALGGRSAQSYWQGLQPYDLAVLQYTGGTTGVSKAAMLSHQNLLRNVQQMLAMGAEQMQMHKECVLTALPLYHIFAFTANLLGFYSLGARNILIPSPRPIRNLQRAVENYPITWMTGVNTL
;
A
#
# COMPACT_ATOMS: atom_id res chain seq x y z
N VAL A 1 6.78 23.86 -33.04
CA VAL A 1 6.67 22.42 -33.32
C VAL A 1 5.25 22.17 -33.76
N THR A 2 5.07 21.85 -35.03
CA THR A 2 3.81 21.84 -35.77
C THR A 2 2.90 20.69 -35.36
N THR A 3 1.61 20.96 -35.23
CA THR A 3 0.50 20.05 -34.89
C THR A 3 0.39 18.79 -35.77
N ALA A 4 1.01 18.77 -36.95
CA ALA A 4 1.04 17.62 -37.86
C ALA A 4 1.93 16.45 -37.37
N SER A 5 2.98 16.73 -36.59
CA SER A 5 3.86 15.66 -36.06
C SER A 5 3.18 14.88 -34.93
N SER A 6 2.38 15.54 -34.08
CA SER A 6 1.67 14.89 -32.98
C SER A 6 0.58 13.93 -33.45
N SER A 7 -0.09 14.20 -34.56
CA SER A 7 -1.13 13.34 -35.13
C SER A 7 -0.57 12.05 -35.77
N ALA A 8 0.60 12.13 -36.40
CA ALA A 8 1.27 10.96 -37.00
C ALA A 8 1.79 9.98 -35.93
N TRP A 9 2.39 10.49 -34.88
CA TRP A 9 2.82 9.67 -33.73
C TRP A 9 1.63 9.02 -33.04
N ALA A 10 0.54 9.77 -32.79
CA ALA A 10 -0.66 9.24 -32.16
C ALA A 10 -1.27 8.10 -33.00
N ALA A 11 -1.35 8.25 -34.32
CA ALA A 11 -1.84 7.21 -35.23
C ALA A 11 -0.96 5.95 -35.20
N GLN A 12 0.37 6.12 -35.13
CA GLN A 12 1.30 5.00 -35.06
C GLN A 12 1.14 4.22 -33.74
N TRP A 13 1.04 4.91 -32.61
CA TRP A 13 0.80 4.28 -31.31
C TRP A 13 -0.55 3.56 -31.27
N GLN A 14 -1.62 4.18 -31.76
CA GLN A 14 -2.94 3.56 -31.83
C GLN A 14 -2.93 2.30 -32.71
N SER A 15 -2.22 2.34 -33.84
CA SER A 15 -2.05 1.15 -34.69
C SER A 15 -1.32 0.02 -33.98
N ALA A 16 -0.22 0.32 -33.27
CA ALA A 16 0.53 -0.67 -32.51
C ALA A 16 -0.35 -1.34 -31.42
N TYR A 17 -1.13 -0.57 -30.67
CA TYR A 17 -2.06 -1.13 -29.67
C TYR A 17 -3.10 -2.05 -30.31
N ARG A 18 -3.70 -1.64 -31.43
CA ARG A 18 -4.74 -2.45 -32.14
C ARG A 18 -4.19 -3.77 -32.67
N VAL A 19 -2.94 -3.78 -33.17
CA VAL A 19 -2.27 -5.03 -33.61
C VAL A 19 -2.17 -6.06 -32.47
N HIS A 20 -2.06 -5.59 -31.23
CA HIS A 20 -2.01 -6.43 -30.02
C HIS A 20 -3.37 -6.59 -29.32
N GLY A 21 -4.48 -6.27 -29.99
CA GLY A 21 -5.82 -6.39 -29.41
C GLY A 21 -6.13 -5.38 -28.29
N ILE A 22 -5.26 -4.39 -28.08
CA ILE A 22 -5.40 -3.39 -27.02
C ILE A 22 -6.21 -2.20 -27.54
N ASN A 23 -7.32 -1.86 -26.86
CA ASN A 23 -8.03 -0.64 -27.17
C ASN A 23 -7.20 0.57 -26.71
N PRO A 24 -6.78 1.47 -27.61
CA PRO A 24 -6.03 2.67 -27.26
C PRO A 24 -6.85 3.70 -26.47
N GLU A 25 -8.17 3.62 -26.54
CA GLU A 25 -9.08 4.50 -25.82
C GLU A 25 -9.54 3.86 -24.52
N LEU A 26 -9.11 4.44 -23.39
CA LEU A 26 -9.56 3.98 -22.10
C LEU A 26 -10.99 4.48 -21.82
N PRO A 27 -11.85 3.62 -21.24
CA PRO A 27 -13.19 4.03 -20.83
C PRO A 27 -13.13 5.16 -19.78
N PRO A 28 -14.22 5.91 -19.58
CA PRO A 28 -14.33 6.82 -18.44
C PRO A 28 -13.98 6.13 -17.12
N LEU A 29 -13.48 6.90 -16.13
CA LEU A 29 -13.25 6.36 -14.79
C LEU A 29 -14.58 5.93 -14.16
N SER A 30 -14.63 4.72 -13.66
CA SER A 30 -15.80 4.19 -12.95
C SER A 30 -15.92 4.75 -11.51
N HIS A 31 -14.85 5.28 -10.95
CA HIS A 31 -14.78 5.79 -9.59
C HIS A 31 -14.10 7.17 -9.55
N ALA A 32 -14.61 8.04 -8.68
CA ALA A 32 -14.00 9.35 -8.44
C ALA A 32 -12.72 9.26 -7.61
N SER A 33 -12.58 8.24 -6.76
CA SER A 33 -11.47 8.13 -5.82
C SER A 33 -11.00 6.70 -5.60
N LEU A 34 -9.75 6.55 -5.14
CA LEU A 34 -9.18 5.25 -4.75
C LEU A 34 -9.97 4.57 -3.62
N PRO A 35 -10.43 5.27 -2.56
CA PRO A 35 -11.27 4.65 -1.55
C PRO A 35 -12.54 4.02 -2.13
N ALA A 36 -13.24 4.73 -3.02
CA ALA A 36 -14.43 4.21 -3.68
C ALA A 36 -14.13 2.94 -4.48
N PHE A 37 -13.06 2.96 -5.25
CA PHE A 37 -12.59 1.82 -6.03
C PHE A 37 -12.21 0.62 -5.16
N VAL A 38 -11.40 0.83 -4.11
CA VAL A 38 -10.98 -0.25 -3.20
C VAL A 38 -12.16 -0.84 -2.45
N HIS A 39 -13.07 0.01 -1.95
CA HIS A 39 -14.26 -0.44 -1.22
C HIS A 39 -15.18 -1.31 -2.09
N GLU A 40 -15.50 -0.85 -3.30
CA GLU A 40 -16.33 -1.63 -4.24
C GLU A 40 -15.67 -2.97 -4.59
N ARG A 41 -14.37 -2.98 -4.94
CA ARG A 41 -13.66 -4.22 -5.25
C ARG A 41 -13.60 -5.18 -4.07
N SER A 42 -13.35 -4.67 -2.87
CA SER A 42 -13.37 -5.47 -1.64
C SER A 42 -14.73 -6.12 -1.41
N GLY A 43 -15.80 -5.34 -1.53
CA GLY A 43 -17.18 -5.82 -1.36
C GLY A 43 -17.56 -6.86 -2.41
N TYR A 44 -17.21 -6.64 -3.67
CA TYR A 44 -17.46 -7.56 -4.77
C TYR A 44 -16.80 -8.93 -4.52
N PHE A 45 -15.50 -8.94 -4.19
CA PHE A 45 -14.78 -10.21 -3.96
C PHE A 45 -15.16 -10.88 -2.65
N ALA A 46 -15.47 -10.14 -1.60
CA ALA A 46 -15.97 -10.70 -0.35
C ALA A 46 -17.36 -11.32 -0.53
N GLY A 47 -18.23 -10.71 -1.33
CA GLY A 47 -19.55 -11.23 -1.67
C GLY A 47 -19.48 -12.51 -2.51
N ALA A 48 -18.56 -12.55 -3.49
CA ALA A 48 -18.36 -13.71 -4.35
C ALA A 48 -17.76 -14.91 -3.57
N ASN A 49 -16.80 -14.63 -2.68
CA ASN A 49 -16.18 -15.64 -1.81
C ASN A 49 -15.60 -14.98 -0.54
N ALA A 50 -16.32 -15.07 0.57
CA ALA A 50 -15.89 -14.49 1.85
C ALA A 50 -14.52 -15.00 2.35
N LYS A 51 -14.06 -16.17 1.88
CA LYS A 51 -12.76 -16.76 2.22
C LYS A 51 -11.64 -16.39 1.24
N ALA A 52 -11.95 -15.67 0.15
CA ALA A 52 -10.95 -15.26 -0.84
C ALA A 52 -9.88 -14.39 -0.19
N LYS A 53 -8.63 -14.84 -0.29
CA LYS A 53 -7.48 -14.15 0.30
C LYS A 53 -6.99 -13.06 -0.65
N ALA A 54 -6.95 -11.81 -0.18
CA ALA A 54 -6.38 -10.69 -0.91
C ALA A 54 -4.85 -10.65 -0.77
N PHE A 55 -4.37 -10.80 0.47
CA PHE A 55 -2.95 -10.75 0.79
C PHE A 55 -2.53 -11.91 1.66
N THR A 56 -1.35 -12.44 1.38
CA THR A 56 -0.66 -13.41 2.23
C THR A 56 0.77 -12.94 2.40
N CYS A 57 1.20 -12.71 3.62
CA CYS A 57 2.59 -12.37 3.93
C CYS A 57 3.35 -13.62 4.34
N VAL A 58 4.49 -13.88 3.70
CA VAL A 58 5.35 -15.04 3.96
C VAL A 58 6.71 -14.55 4.45
N VAL A 59 7.06 -14.89 5.69
CA VAL A 59 8.37 -14.55 6.26
C VAL A 59 9.42 -15.63 5.93
N PRO A 60 10.73 -15.31 6.07
CA PRO A 60 11.82 -16.19 5.60
C PRO A 60 11.81 -17.64 6.11
N ASN A 61 11.23 -17.91 7.27
CA ASN A 61 11.09 -19.27 7.81
C ASN A 61 9.87 -20.03 7.27
N GLY A 62 9.10 -19.46 6.33
CA GLY A 62 7.90 -20.06 5.73
C GLY A 62 6.61 -19.83 6.52
N MET A 63 6.69 -19.27 7.74
CA MET A 63 5.48 -18.89 8.46
C MET A 63 4.75 -17.78 7.71
N ASN A 64 3.42 -17.79 7.77
CA ASN A 64 2.60 -16.86 7.02
C ASN A 64 1.34 -16.44 7.77
N GLY A 65 0.76 -15.34 7.32
CA GLY A 65 -0.56 -14.87 7.68
C GLY A 65 -1.29 -14.39 6.43
N SER A 66 -2.59 -14.32 6.48
CA SER A 66 -3.41 -13.87 5.33
C SER A 66 -4.56 -12.99 5.78
N LEU A 67 -4.96 -12.07 4.91
CA LEU A 67 -6.20 -11.30 5.03
C LEU A 67 -7.08 -11.55 3.80
N THR A 68 -8.39 -11.72 4.03
CA THR A 68 -9.38 -11.74 2.96
C THR A 68 -9.72 -10.33 2.49
N PHE A 69 -10.38 -10.19 1.34
CA PHE A 69 -10.84 -8.89 0.83
C PHE A 69 -11.73 -8.16 1.85
N GLY A 70 -12.70 -8.85 2.42
CA GLY A 70 -13.57 -8.29 3.46
C GLY A 70 -12.83 -7.89 4.74
N GLN A 71 -11.79 -8.64 5.13
CA GLN A 71 -10.96 -8.26 6.28
C GLN A 71 -10.13 -7.01 5.99
N VAL A 72 -9.56 -6.89 4.78
CA VAL A 72 -8.83 -5.68 4.38
C VAL A 72 -9.72 -4.46 4.41
N ASP A 73 -10.94 -4.58 3.87
CA ASP A 73 -11.93 -3.50 3.87
C ASP A 73 -12.30 -3.05 5.29
N ALA A 74 -12.72 -4.00 6.13
CA ALA A 74 -13.13 -3.71 7.51
C ALA A 74 -12.01 -3.18 8.40
N LEU A 75 -10.77 -3.66 8.23
CA LEU A 75 -9.62 -3.20 9.00
C LEU A 75 -9.18 -1.80 8.55
N SER A 76 -9.20 -1.52 7.24
CA SER A 76 -8.87 -0.19 6.72
C SER A 76 -9.94 0.85 7.05
N ASP A 77 -11.23 0.48 7.07
CA ASP A 77 -12.31 1.34 7.57
C ASP A 77 -12.10 1.69 9.04
N ALA A 78 -11.78 0.69 9.87
CA ALA A 78 -11.52 0.92 11.28
C ALA A 78 -10.28 1.82 11.49
N PHE A 79 -9.22 1.64 10.70
CA PHE A 79 -8.05 2.51 10.78
C PHE A 79 -8.37 3.95 10.30
N ALA A 80 -9.20 4.12 9.26
CA ALA A 80 -9.71 5.43 8.86
C ALA A 80 -10.50 6.11 9.99
N GLY A 81 -11.35 5.35 10.69
CA GLY A 81 -12.05 5.83 11.89
C GLY A 81 -11.09 6.29 13.00
N TYR A 82 -10.00 5.58 13.23
CA TYR A 82 -8.96 6.01 14.16
C TYR A 82 -8.33 7.35 13.77
N LEU A 83 -7.94 7.49 12.50
CA LEU A 83 -7.34 8.73 12.00
C LEU A 83 -8.29 9.93 12.15
N ARG A 84 -9.57 9.75 11.82
CA ARG A 84 -10.56 10.83 11.82
C ARG A 84 -11.16 11.12 13.20
N GLU A 85 -11.56 10.07 13.93
CA GLU A 85 -12.33 10.25 15.18
C GLU A 85 -11.44 10.30 16.42
N VAL A 86 -10.31 9.61 16.42
CA VAL A 86 -9.41 9.57 17.59
C VAL A 86 -8.29 10.60 17.44
N LEU A 87 -7.56 10.57 16.31
CA LEU A 87 -6.47 11.53 16.08
C LEU A 87 -6.97 12.90 15.58
N LYS A 88 -8.24 13.02 15.17
CA LYS A 88 -8.86 14.24 14.65
C LYS A 88 -8.15 14.82 13.43
N LEU A 89 -7.57 13.94 12.60
CA LEU A 89 -7.00 14.38 11.33
C LEU A 89 -8.12 14.82 10.37
N GLU A 90 -7.82 15.80 9.54
CA GLU A 90 -8.73 16.32 8.54
C GLU A 90 -8.46 15.73 7.15
N ALA A 91 -9.41 15.90 6.23
CA ALA A 91 -9.18 15.56 4.83
C ALA A 91 -7.98 16.34 4.27
N GLY A 92 -7.13 15.67 3.51
CA GLY A 92 -5.90 16.25 2.98
C GLY A 92 -4.71 16.25 3.94
N ASP A 93 -4.88 15.86 5.22
CA ASP A 93 -3.74 15.70 6.12
C ASP A 93 -2.82 14.56 5.66
N ARG A 94 -1.51 14.74 5.81
CA ARG A 94 -0.51 13.77 5.35
C ARG A 94 -0.18 12.77 6.42
N VAL A 95 -0.28 11.49 6.04
CA VAL A 95 0.07 10.35 6.90
C VAL A 95 1.16 9.53 6.21
N ALA A 96 2.32 9.45 6.83
CA ALA A 96 3.42 8.64 6.34
C ALA A 96 3.21 7.17 6.71
N VAL A 97 3.45 6.26 5.74
CA VAL A 97 3.43 4.82 5.95
C VAL A 97 4.80 4.25 5.60
N GLN A 98 5.55 3.86 6.63
CA GLN A 98 6.92 3.35 6.58
C GLN A 98 6.94 1.87 6.98
N LEU A 99 6.31 1.04 6.16
CA LEU A 99 6.19 -0.40 6.38
C LEU A 99 6.82 -1.20 5.24
N PRO A 100 7.53 -2.29 5.52
CA PRO A 100 7.89 -3.26 4.48
C PRO A 100 6.65 -3.99 3.98
N ASN A 101 6.82 -4.86 2.97
CA ASN A 101 5.77 -5.75 2.51
C ASN A 101 5.26 -6.60 3.68
N SER A 102 4.08 -6.26 4.18
CA SER A 102 3.43 -6.89 5.33
C SER A 102 1.93 -6.72 5.21
N LEU A 103 1.16 -7.49 5.97
CA LEU A 103 -0.29 -7.35 6.00
C LEU A 103 -0.74 -5.99 6.57
N GLY A 104 0.11 -5.35 7.36
CA GLY A 104 -0.13 -4.01 7.90
C GLY A 104 -0.10 -2.92 6.83
N TYR A 105 0.70 -3.09 5.77
CA TYR A 105 0.82 -2.06 4.74
C TYR A 105 -0.49 -1.78 3.98
N PRO A 106 -1.18 -2.76 3.36
CA PRO A 106 -2.45 -2.51 2.69
C PRO A 106 -3.53 -1.96 3.63
N VAL A 107 -3.58 -2.42 4.87
CA VAL A 107 -4.55 -1.93 5.87
C VAL A 107 -4.28 -0.46 6.19
N ALA A 108 -3.02 -0.09 6.45
CA ALA A 108 -2.63 1.29 6.74
C ALA A 108 -2.83 2.20 5.52
N ALA A 109 -2.33 1.81 4.35
CA ALA A 109 -2.41 2.61 3.12
C ALA A 109 -3.87 2.87 2.70
N PHE A 110 -4.70 1.83 2.66
CA PHE A 110 -6.11 1.99 2.35
C PHE A 110 -6.86 2.77 3.44
N GLY A 111 -6.50 2.58 4.71
CA GLY A 111 -7.10 3.34 5.81
C GLY A 111 -6.79 4.83 5.74
N VAL A 112 -5.56 5.20 5.38
CA VAL A 112 -5.18 6.61 5.14
C VAL A 112 -6.02 7.21 4.01
N LEU A 113 -6.11 6.51 2.87
CA LEU A 113 -6.91 6.95 1.73
C LEU A 113 -8.41 7.05 2.08
N LYS A 114 -8.95 6.06 2.81
CA LYS A 114 -10.35 6.05 3.27
C LYS A 114 -10.64 7.11 4.33
N ALA A 115 -9.64 7.59 5.04
CA ALA A 115 -9.78 8.77 5.91
C ALA A 115 -9.87 10.08 5.14
N GLY A 116 -9.74 10.07 3.81
CA GLY A 116 -9.60 11.27 2.99
C GLY A 116 -8.25 11.97 3.18
N CYS A 117 -7.29 11.28 3.80
CA CYS A 117 -5.92 11.76 4.01
C CYS A 117 -5.02 11.46 2.82
N VAL A 118 -3.91 12.18 2.72
CA VAL A 118 -2.88 11.96 1.70
C VAL A 118 -1.85 10.96 2.22
N LEU A 119 -1.65 9.89 1.48
CA LEU A 119 -0.66 8.88 1.79
C LEU A 119 0.75 9.36 1.40
N VAL A 120 1.69 9.33 2.33
CA VAL A 120 3.11 9.58 2.08
C VAL A 120 3.85 8.25 2.15
N ASN A 121 4.15 7.67 1.00
CA ASN A 121 4.91 6.43 0.92
C ASN A 121 6.36 6.67 1.36
N THR A 122 6.80 5.94 2.38
CA THR A 122 8.12 6.12 2.99
C THR A 122 8.91 4.83 2.96
N ASN A 123 10.16 4.90 2.49
CA ASN A 123 11.07 3.76 2.50
C ASN A 123 11.44 3.39 3.95
N PRO A 124 11.19 2.14 4.40
CA PRO A 124 11.56 1.68 5.73
C PRO A 124 13.05 1.81 6.06
N LEU A 125 13.89 1.79 5.04
CA LEU A 125 15.34 1.85 5.19
C LEU A 125 15.91 3.28 5.21
N TYR A 126 15.07 4.31 5.13
CA TYR A 126 15.54 5.70 5.21
C TYR A 126 16.32 5.97 6.50
N THR A 127 17.36 6.76 6.36
CA THR A 127 18.10 7.36 7.48
C THR A 127 17.24 8.41 8.19
N VAL A 128 17.66 8.83 9.37
CA VAL A 128 16.99 9.93 10.10
C VAL A 128 16.91 11.18 9.24
N ALA A 129 18.01 11.58 8.59
CA ALA A 129 18.05 12.78 7.75
C ALA A 129 17.05 12.71 6.57
N GLU A 130 16.92 11.55 5.91
CA GLU A 130 15.96 11.35 4.83
C GLU A 130 14.51 11.39 5.35
N MET A 131 14.24 10.81 6.53
CA MET A 131 12.92 10.88 7.17
C MET A 131 12.56 12.30 7.55
N VAL A 132 13.48 13.04 8.19
CA VAL A 132 13.30 14.44 8.60
C VAL A 132 13.00 15.32 7.38
N HIS A 133 13.79 15.15 6.30
CA HIS A 133 13.55 15.88 5.07
C HIS A 133 12.16 15.58 4.50
N GLN A 134 11.82 14.30 4.31
CA GLN A 134 10.55 13.89 3.72
C GLN A 134 9.36 14.36 4.56
N PHE A 135 9.42 14.21 5.88
CA PHE A 135 8.28 14.51 6.76
C PHE A 135 8.04 16.01 6.89
N ASN A 136 9.10 16.83 6.90
CA ASN A 136 8.97 18.28 6.91
C ASN A 136 8.47 18.82 5.56
N ASP A 137 9.03 18.35 4.44
CA ASP A 137 8.62 18.74 3.09
C ASP A 137 7.16 18.37 2.82
N ALA A 138 6.75 17.14 3.18
CA ALA A 138 5.37 16.70 3.05
C ALA A 138 4.42 17.31 4.11
N GLY A 139 4.92 17.84 5.21
CA GLY A 139 4.11 18.29 6.35
C GLY A 139 3.34 17.14 7.00
N VAL A 140 4.02 16.04 7.30
CA VAL A 140 3.45 14.81 7.88
C VAL A 140 2.91 15.09 9.29
N LYS A 141 1.66 14.72 9.57
CA LYS A 141 1.03 14.84 10.90
C LYS A 141 1.06 13.54 11.69
N ALA A 142 0.96 12.39 11.00
CA ALA A 142 0.99 11.08 11.63
C ALA A 142 1.91 10.12 10.85
N LEU A 143 2.57 9.21 11.58
CA LEU A 143 3.49 8.22 11.04
C LEU A 143 3.04 6.82 11.45
N VAL A 144 2.92 5.92 10.46
CA VAL A 144 2.81 4.47 10.68
C VAL A 144 4.15 3.84 10.36
N ILE A 145 4.81 3.24 11.35
CA ILE A 145 6.17 2.70 11.20
C ILE A 145 6.27 1.25 11.68
N ALA A 146 7.15 0.47 11.06
CA ALA A 146 7.44 -0.88 11.56
C ALA A 146 8.30 -0.83 12.84
N ASP A 147 7.96 -1.67 13.82
CA ASP A 147 8.61 -1.71 15.14
C ASP A 147 10.13 -1.91 15.07
N MET A 148 10.62 -2.58 14.04
CA MET A 148 12.05 -2.81 13.82
C MET A 148 12.85 -1.56 13.42
N PHE A 149 12.19 -0.45 13.09
CA PHE A 149 12.81 0.84 12.72
C PHE A 149 12.50 1.96 13.72
N ALA A 150 11.95 1.61 14.87
CA ALA A 150 11.49 2.56 15.89
C ALA A 150 12.63 3.23 16.70
N ASP A 151 13.86 2.73 16.58
CA ASP A 151 15.07 3.34 17.15
C ASP A 151 15.32 4.77 16.65
N LYS A 152 14.88 5.09 15.42
CA LYS A 152 15.04 6.40 14.80
C LYS A 152 14.04 7.45 15.30
N LEU A 153 12.94 7.02 15.93
CA LEU A 153 11.83 7.90 16.29
C LEU A 153 12.20 9.08 17.20
N PRO A 154 13.01 8.94 18.26
CA PRO A 154 13.34 10.07 19.12
C PRO A 154 13.96 11.24 18.35
N GLU A 155 14.93 10.93 17.49
CA GLU A 155 15.65 11.94 16.70
C GLU A 155 14.77 12.54 15.60
N VAL A 156 13.95 11.73 14.93
CA VAL A 156 13.03 12.19 13.88
C VAL A 156 11.95 13.09 14.47
N LEU A 157 11.33 12.71 15.58
CA LEU A 157 10.26 13.50 16.20
C LEU A 157 10.77 14.85 16.76
N ALA A 158 12.02 14.91 17.22
CA ALA A 158 12.63 16.16 17.70
C ALA A 158 12.81 17.19 16.57
N GLN A 159 12.85 16.76 15.30
CA GLN A 159 13.17 17.59 14.14
C GLN A 159 11.99 17.75 13.17
N THR A 160 10.82 17.21 13.48
CA THR A 160 9.64 17.21 12.59
C THR A 160 8.37 17.63 13.32
N SER A 161 7.32 17.96 12.56
CA SER A 161 6.00 18.27 13.10
C SER A 161 5.09 17.05 13.28
N VAL A 162 5.62 15.83 13.20
CA VAL A 162 4.86 14.60 13.40
C VAL A 162 4.36 14.52 14.83
N LYS A 163 3.04 14.44 15.01
CA LYS A 163 2.39 14.45 16.33
C LYS A 163 1.98 13.05 16.81
N HIS A 164 1.70 12.14 15.88
CA HIS A 164 1.12 10.84 16.18
C HIS A 164 1.97 9.73 15.56
N VAL A 165 2.29 8.72 16.37
CA VAL A 165 3.05 7.55 15.93
C VAL A 165 2.22 6.30 16.14
N VAL A 166 2.05 5.52 15.08
CA VAL A 166 1.43 4.19 15.11
C VAL A 166 2.49 3.16 14.74
N VAL A 167 2.68 2.17 15.62
CA VAL A 167 3.69 1.14 15.41
C VAL A 167 3.05 -0.17 15.00
N ALA A 168 3.53 -0.75 13.90
CA ALA A 168 3.08 -2.05 13.38
C ALA A 168 4.20 -3.09 13.42
N SER A 169 3.84 -4.34 13.63
CA SER A 169 4.76 -5.47 13.45
C SER A 169 4.64 -6.02 12.02
N VAL A 170 5.74 -6.56 11.48
CA VAL A 170 5.72 -7.28 10.19
C VAL A 170 4.77 -8.48 10.23
N THR A 171 4.64 -9.11 11.40
CA THR A 171 3.72 -10.25 11.64
C THR A 171 2.34 -9.81 12.13
N GLN A 172 2.02 -8.53 12.02
CA GLN A 172 0.67 -8.03 12.28
C GLN A 172 -0.35 -8.86 11.49
N PHE A 173 -1.41 -9.30 12.15
CA PHE A 173 -2.45 -10.17 11.59
C PHE A 173 -2.04 -11.62 11.27
N PHE A 174 -0.87 -12.08 11.69
CA PHE A 174 -0.57 -13.50 11.65
C PHE A 174 -1.37 -14.26 12.72
N PRO A 175 -1.63 -15.56 12.55
CA PRO A 175 -2.14 -16.40 13.61
C PRO A 175 -1.25 -16.32 14.86
N ALA A 176 -1.83 -16.54 16.04
CA ALA A 176 -1.18 -16.28 17.32
C ALA A 176 0.18 -17.02 17.48
N ILE A 177 0.24 -18.30 17.11
CA ILE A 177 1.46 -19.11 17.24
C ILE A 177 2.56 -18.66 16.30
N PRO A 178 2.36 -18.54 14.96
CA PRO A 178 3.35 -17.97 14.06
C PRO A 178 3.82 -16.58 14.48
N ASN A 179 2.90 -15.71 14.90
CA ASN A 179 3.26 -14.38 15.38
C ASN A 179 4.20 -14.45 16.58
N ALA A 180 3.85 -15.23 17.60
CA ALA A 180 4.66 -15.36 18.80
C ALA A 180 6.07 -15.89 18.49
N VAL A 181 6.17 -16.93 17.67
CA VAL A 181 7.46 -17.55 17.28
C VAL A 181 8.33 -16.54 16.52
N VAL A 182 7.79 -15.88 15.51
CA VAL A 182 8.57 -14.91 14.70
C VAL A 182 9.03 -13.75 15.58
N ARG A 183 8.16 -13.20 16.43
CA ARG A 183 8.53 -12.11 17.33
C ARG A 183 9.59 -12.52 18.34
N LEU A 184 9.54 -13.75 18.86
CA LEU A 184 10.56 -14.28 19.76
C LEU A 184 11.92 -14.36 19.06
N VAL A 185 11.96 -14.89 17.84
CA VAL A 185 13.17 -14.94 17.01
C VAL A 185 13.71 -13.54 16.72
N GLN A 186 12.85 -12.60 16.33
CA GLN A 186 13.24 -11.22 16.08
C GLN A 186 13.82 -10.53 17.32
N LYS A 187 13.25 -10.79 18.50
CA LYS A 187 13.68 -10.17 19.75
C LYS A 187 14.98 -10.79 20.31
N ILE A 188 15.05 -12.12 20.35
CA ILE A 188 16.14 -12.82 21.06
C ILE A 188 17.29 -13.12 20.11
N TRP A 189 17.01 -13.68 18.94
CA TRP A 189 18.04 -14.16 18.01
C TRP A 189 18.57 -13.06 17.11
N ASN A 190 17.67 -12.35 16.44
CA ASN A 190 18.07 -11.31 15.49
C ASN A 190 18.32 -9.95 16.17
N ARG A 191 17.78 -9.73 17.36
CA ARG A 191 17.87 -8.47 18.12
C ARG A 191 17.47 -7.23 17.31
N VAL A 192 16.49 -7.39 16.39
CA VAL A 192 16.03 -6.33 15.49
C VAL A 192 14.82 -5.54 16.01
N LEU A 193 14.38 -5.81 17.23
CA LEU A 193 13.27 -5.08 17.87
C LEU A 193 13.83 -4.15 18.96
N PRO A 194 14.10 -2.89 18.63
CA PRO A 194 14.57 -1.91 19.60
C PRO A 194 13.47 -1.54 20.62
N PRO A 195 13.82 -1.05 21.81
CA PRO A 195 12.84 -0.44 22.70
C PRO A 195 12.29 0.84 22.06
N ILE A 196 10.98 1.06 22.17
CA ILE A 196 10.33 2.25 21.64
C ILE A 196 10.24 3.27 22.77
N GLN A 197 11.00 4.36 22.65
CA GLN A 197 11.19 5.35 23.72
C GLN A 197 10.29 6.60 23.57
N VAL A 198 9.36 6.57 22.62
CA VAL A 198 8.44 7.69 22.35
C VAL A 198 7.00 7.27 22.57
N PRO A 199 6.08 8.20 22.88
CA PRO A 199 4.66 7.93 22.90
C PRO A 199 4.20 7.38 21.56
N HIS A 200 3.51 6.25 21.56
CA HIS A 200 3.02 5.60 20.34
C HIS A 200 1.79 4.75 20.63
N GLU A 201 1.00 4.49 19.58
CA GLU A 201 -0.07 3.52 19.61
C GLU A 201 0.30 2.27 18.80
N ARG A 202 -0.18 1.10 19.17
CA ARG A 202 -0.04 -0.11 18.36
C ARG A 202 -1.12 -0.14 17.26
N LEU A 203 -0.77 -0.53 16.03
CA LEU A 203 -1.73 -0.57 14.92
C LEU A 203 -2.99 -1.38 15.26
N GLN A 204 -2.84 -2.49 16.01
CA GLN A 204 -3.97 -3.31 16.42
C GLN A 204 -4.90 -2.56 17.39
N SER A 205 -4.35 -1.83 18.34
CA SER A 205 -5.11 -1.00 19.28
C SER A 205 -5.73 0.20 18.57
N ALA A 206 -5.00 0.87 17.67
CA ALA A 206 -5.51 1.95 16.82
C ALA A 206 -6.75 1.50 16.03
N ILE A 207 -6.70 0.33 15.41
CA ILE A 207 -7.83 -0.27 14.68
C ILE A 207 -9.00 -0.57 15.63
N ALA A 208 -8.74 -1.10 16.83
CA ALA A 208 -9.79 -1.37 17.81
C ALA A 208 -10.48 -0.08 18.28
N GLN A 209 -9.70 0.96 18.57
CA GLN A 209 -10.21 2.29 18.94
C GLN A 209 -11.02 2.92 17.81
N GLY A 210 -10.52 2.87 16.57
CA GLY A 210 -11.23 3.40 15.41
C GLY A 210 -12.53 2.66 15.12
N ARG A 211 -12.57 1.33 15.27
CA ARG A 211 -13.80 0.54 15.16
C ARG A 211 -14.82 0.95 16.22
N ALA A 212 -14.39 1.14 17.47
CA ALA A 212 -15.25 1.60 18.54
C ALA A 212 -15.78 3.01 18.26
N ALA A 213 -14.92 3.93 17.79
CA ALA A 213 -15.31 5.30 17.47
C ALA A 213 -16.28 5.41 16.29
N LEU A 214 -16.17 4.51 15.31
CA LEU A 214 -17.17 4.41 14.23
C LEU A 214 -18.55 3.96 14.74
N GLY A 215 -18.62 3.17 15.81
CA GLY A 215 -19.90 2.74 16.38
C GLY A 215 -20.81 2.00 15.38
N GLY A 216 -20.23 1.21 14.46
CA GLY A 216 -20.96 0.51 13.40
C GLY A 216 -21.22 1.36 12.14
N ARG A 217 -20.84 2.65 12.10
CA ARG A 217 -20.93 3.49 10.91
C ARG A 217 -19.87 3.07 9.89
N SER A 218 -20.15 3.28 8.60
CA SER A 218 -19.15 3.13 7.54
C SER A 218 -18.17 4.32 7.54
N ALA A 219 -16.92 4.07 7.16
CA ALA A 219 -15.93 5.11 6.86
C ALA A 219 -16.24 5.88 5.56
N GLN A 220 -17.28 5.48 4.82
CA GLN A 220 -17.65 6.07 3.54
C GLN A 220 -17.86 7.58 3.61
N SER A 221 -18.41 8.08 4.72
CA SER A 221 -18.63 9.52 4.94
C SER A 221 -17.36 10.37 4.85
N TYR A 222 -16.16 9.78 5.05
CA TYR A 222 -14.91 10.51 4.99
C TYR A 222 -14.38 10.69 3.56
N TRP A 223 -14.81 9.85 2.61
CA TRP A 223 -14.25 9.82 1.26
C TRP A 223 -15.29 9.95 0.13
N GLN A 224 -16.58 9.88 0.43
CA GLN A 224 -17.61 9.97 -0.62
C GLN A 224 -17.62 11.30 -1.38
N GLY A 225 -17.06 12.37 -0.80
CA GLY A 225 -16.93 13.69 -1.42
C GLY A 225 -15.63 13.94 -2.18
N LEU A 226 -14.70 12.99 -2.17
CA LEU A 226 -13.40 13.14 -2.85
C LEU A 226 -13.59 13.19 -4.37
N GLN A 227 -12.82 14.08 -5.00
CA GLN A 227 -12.83 14.29 -6.44
C GLN A 227 -11.65 13.60 -7.13
N PRO A 228 -11.72 13.28 -8.42
CA PRO A 228 -10.64 12.61 -9.15
C PRO A 228 -9.30 13.35 -9.11
N TYR A 229 -9.33 14.67 -9.04
CA TYR A 229 -8.12 15.50 -9.01
C TYR A 229 -7.56 15.78 -7.62
N ASP A 230 -8.27 15.34 -6.57
CA ASP A 230 -7.76 15.48 -5.20
C ASP A 230 -6.47 14.68 -5.03
N LEU A 231 -5.55 15.24 -4.25
CA LEU A 231 -4.26 14.61 -3.96
C LEU A 231 -4.46 13.34 -3.14
N ALA A 232 -3.97 12.22 -3.65
CA ALA A 232 -4.08 10.92 -3.00
C ALA A 232 -2.76 10.45 -2.37
N VAL A 233 -1.65 10.63 -3.10
CA VAL A 233 -0.34 10.09 -2.70
C VAL A 233 0.76 11.10 -2.98
N LEU A 234 1.66 11.28 -2.04
CA LEU A 234 2.98 11.89 -2.23
C LEU A 234 4.00 10.76 -2.36
N GLN A 235 4.57 10.64 -3.57
CA GLN A 235 5.55 9.62 -3.87
C GLN A 235 6.92 10.26 -4.05
N TYR A 236 7.80 10.05 -3.08
CA TYR A 236 9.16 10.57 -3.15
C TYR A 236 10.02 9.70 -4.06
N THR A 237 10.81 10.36 -4.89
CA THR A 237 11.78 9.72 -5.79
C THR A 237 13.17 10.23 -5.46
N GLY A 238 14.16 9.34 -5.41
CA GLY A 238 15.57 9.73 -5.35
C GLY A 238 15.96 10.44 -6.65
N GLY A 239 16.14 11.74 -6.60
CA GLY A 239 16.67 12.50 -7.73
C GLY A 239 18.13 12.13 -8.00
N THR A 240 18.53 12.06 -9.27
CA THR A 240 19.93 11.86 -9.68
C THR A 240 20.86 13.01 -9.30
N THR A 241 20.31 14.12 -8.83
CA THR A 241 21.03 15.41 -8.67
C THR A 241 20.83 16.11 -7.33
N GLY A 242 20.26 15.44 -6.29
CA GLY A 242 20.07 16.15 -5.02
C GLY A 242 18.96 15.60 -4.13
N VAL A 243 18.34 16.47 -3.37
CA VAL A 243 17.30 16.20 -2.40
C VAL A 243 16.08 15.56 -3.07
N SER A 244 15.54 14.49 -2.49
CA SER A 244 14.38 13.79 -3.02
C SER A 244 13.15 14.71 -3.06
N LYS A 245 12.37 14.60 -4.15
CA LYS A 245 11.16 15.40 -4.40
C LYS A 245 9.94 14.50 -4.49
N ALA A 246 8.78 15.02 -4.07
CA ALA A 246 7.52 14.31 -4.16
C ALA A 246 6.83 14.50 -5.51
N ALA A 247 6.49 13.40 -6.18
CA ALA A 247 5.45 13.43 -7.20
C ALA A 247 4.09 13.48 -6.51
N MET A 248 3.29 14.48 -6.84
CA MET A 248 1.92 14.67 -6.36
C MET A 248 0.97 13.87 -7.24
N LEU A 249 0.46 12.77 -6.74
CA LEU A 249 -0.40 11.86 -7.49
C LEU A 249 -1.85 11.99 -7.02
N SER A 250 -2.74 12.38 -7.93
CA SER A 250 -4.17 12.41 -7.68
C SER A 250 -4.81 11.02 -7.74
N HIS A 251 -6.03 10.90 -7.24
CA HIS A 251 -6.82 9.67 -7.41
C HIS A 251 -6.93 9.27 -8.88
N GLN A 252 -7.17 10.23 -9.76
CA GLN A 252 -7.27 10.00 -11.20
C GLN A 252 -5.97 9.45 -11.81
N ASN A 253 -4.80 9.99 -11.43
CA ASN A 253 -3.52 9.50 -11.97
C ASN A 253 -3.35 8.01 -11.72
N LEU A 254 -3.64 7.57 -10.50
CA LEU A 254 -3.48 6.18 -10.09
C LEU A 254 -4.55 5.27 -10.71
N LEU A 255 -5.81 5.69 -10.71
CA LEU A 255 -6.90 4.92 -11.34
C LEU A 255 -6.70 4.76 -12.85
N ARG A 256 -6.25 5.81 -13.54
CA ARG A 256 -5.91 5.74 -14.98
C ARG A 256 -4.75 4.79 -15.25
N ASN A 257 -3.72 4.80 -14.40
CA ASN A 257 -2.60 3.87 -14.56
C ASN A 257 -3.03 2.41 -14.31
N VAL A 258 -3.92 2.16 -13.35
CA VAL A 258 -4.54 0.85 -13.17
C VAL A 258 -5.32 0.43 -14.42
N GLN A 259 -6.14 1.32 -15.01
CA GLN A 259 -6.86 1.01 -16.24
C GLN A 259 -5.91 0.69 -17.41
N GLN A 260 -4.81 1.44 -17.56
CA GLN A 260 -3.79 1.18 -18.57
C GLN A 260 -3.18 -0.22 -18.40
N MET A 261 -2.78 -0.56 -17.18
CA MET A 261 -2.23 -1.89 -16.87
C MET A 261 -3.23 -3.00 -17.19
N LEU A 262 -4.50 -2.85 -16.80
CA LEU A 262 -5.54 -3.83 -17.05
C LEU A 262 -5.85 -3.96 -18.55
N ALA A 263 -5.86 -2.87 -19.29
CA ALA A 263 -6.06 -2.90 -20.74
C ALA A 263 -4.92 -3.63 -21.47
N MET A 264 -3.67 -3.41 -21.04
CA MET A 264 -2.51 -4.10 -21.62
C MET A 264 -2.47 -5.59 -21.28
N GLY A 265 -2.96 -5.99 -20.13
CA GLY A 265 -2.98 -7.38 -19.67
C GLY A 265 -4.30 -8.13 -19.89
N ALA A 266 -5.27 -7.53 -20.58
CA ALA A 266 -6.64 -8.04 -20.64
C ALA A 266 -6.76 -9.48 -21.18
N GLU A 267 -5.89 -9.88 -22.11
CA GLU A 267 -5.90 -11.24 -22.68
C GLU A 267 -5.23 -12.28 -21.76
N GLN A 268 -4.31 -11.84 -20.90
CA GLN A 268 -3.51 -12.73 -20.06
C GLN A 268 -3.99 -12.80 -18.62
N MET A 269 -4.65 -11.74 -18.13
CA MET A 269 -5.10 -11.62 -16.74
C MET A 269 -6.54 -12.12 -16.56
N GLN A 270 -6.76 -13.01 -15.61
CA GLN A 270 -8.08 -13.58 -15.34
C GLN A 270 -8.57 -13.20 -13.95
N MET A 271 -9.79 -12.63 -13.88
CA MET A 271 -10.43 -12.33 -12.60
C MET A 271 -10.50 -13.57 -11.69
N HIS A 272 -10.25 -13.38 -10.39
CA HIS A 272 -10.29 -14.40 -9.33
C HIS A 272 -9.30 -15.55 -9.44
N LYS A 273 -8.45 -15.57 -10.46
CA LYS A 273 -7.54 -16.70 -10.69
C LYS A 273 -6.07 -16.37 -10.43
N GLU A 274 -5.72 -15.08 -10.42
CA GLU A 274 -4.33 -14.68 -10.35
C GLU A 274 -3.76 -14.78 -8.94
N CYS A 275 -2.51 -15.24 -8.88
CA CYS A 275 -1.69 -15.26 -7.68
C CYS A 275 -0.37 -14.56 -8.01
N VAL A 276 -0.14 -13.38 -7.44
CA VAL A 276 1.00 -12.54 -7.80
C VAL A 276 2.06 -12.55 -6.71
N LEU A 277 3.31 -12.83 -7.08
CA LEU A 277 4.46 -12.71 -6.20
C LEU A 277 4.86 -11.24 -6.07
N THR A 278 4.67 -10.68 -4.88
CA THR A 278 4.92 -9.27 -4.58
C THR A 278 6.23 -9.15 -3.80
N ALA A 279 7.34 -9.19 -4.54
CA ALA A 279 8.69 -9.03 -4.00
C ALA A 279 9.16 -7.57 -4.03
N LEU A 280 8.66 -6.77 -4.99
CA LEU A 280 8.90 -5.33 -5.02
C LEU A 280 8.19 -4.64 -3.85
N PRO A 281 8.82 -3.59 -3.28
CA PRO A 281 8.25 -2.89 -2.14
C PRO A 281 6.94 -2.18 -2.47
N LEU A 282 5.88 -2.42 -1.69
CA LEU A 282 4.58 -1.77 -1.87
C LEU A 282 4.62 -0.24 -1.67
N TYR A 283 5.58 0.28 -0.90
CA TYR A 283 5.78 1.72 -0.76
C TYR A 283 6.38 2.37 -2.01
N HIS A 284 6.86 1.58 -2.98
CA HIS A 284 7.34 2.08 -4.27
C HIS A 284 6.19 2.12 -5.28
N ILE A 285 6.11 3.21 -6.06
CA ILE A 285 4.95 3.48 -6.93
C ILE A 285 4.63 2.34 -7.91
N PHE A 286 5.63 1.62 -8.43
CA PHE A 286 5.39 0.50 -9.34
C PHE A 286 4.58 -0.60 -8.65
N ALA A 287 5.05 -1.13 -7.51
CA ALA A 287 4.33 -2.17 -6.80
C ALA A 287 3.03 -1.65 -6.14
N PHE A 288 3.00 -0.38 -5.73
CA PHE A 288 1.79 0.26 -5.25
C PHE A 288 0.69 0.23 -6.33
N THR A 289 1.00 0.64 -7.54
CA THR A 289 0.00 0.69 -8.62
C THR A 289 -0.30 -0.69 -9.19
N ALA A 290 0.73 -1.48 -9.53
CA ALA A 290 0.53 -2.78 -10.16
C ALA A 290 0.01 -3.84 -9.18
N ASN A 291 0.70 -4.04 -8.05
CA ASN A 291 0.38 -5.11 -7.11
C ASN A 291 -0.77 -4.73 -6.16
N LEU A 292 -0.63 -3.58 -5.47
CA LEU A 292 -1.60 -3.19 -4.46
C LEU A 292 -2.95 -2.77 -5.05
N LEU A 293 -2.96 -2.06 -6.18
CA LEU A 293 -4.20 -1.59 -6.81
C LEU A 293 -4.63 -2.48 -7.98
N GLY A 294 -3.77 -2.71 -8.97
CA GLY A 294 -4.12 -3.42 -10.19
C GLY A 294 -4.49 -4.88 -9.96
N PHE A 295 -3.59 -5.68 -9.40
CA PHE A 295 -3.89 -7.08 -9.11
C PHE A 295 -4.97 -7.25 -8.02
N TYR A 296 -5.04 -6.34 -7.04
CA TYR A 296 -6.14 -6.33 -6.07
C TYR A 296 -7.50 -6.18 -6.76
N SER A 297 -7.58 -5.31 -7.76
CA SER A 297 -8.82 -5.06 -8.52
C SER A 297 -9.29 -6.22 -9.37
N LEU A 298 -8.41 -7.18 -9.64
CA LEU A 298 -8.72 -8.45 -10.33
C LEU A 298 -9.14 -9.57 -9.37
N GLY A 299 -9.15 -9.31 -8.07
CA GLY A 299 -9.36 -10.37 -7.07
C GLY A 299 -8.18 -11.31 -6.93
N ALA A 300 -6.99 -10.89 -7.35
CA ALA A 300 -5.76 -11.67 -7.25
C ALA A 300 -5.30 -11.78 -5.79
N ARG A 301 -4.68 -12.91 -5.49
CA ARG A 301 -3.99 -13.11 -4.21
C ARG A 301 -2.56 -12.58 -4.30
N ASN A 302 -2.24 -11.55 -3.53
CA ASN A 302 -0.88 -11.03 -3.43
C ASN A 302 -0.06 -11.80 -2.39
N ILE A 303 1.05 -12.41 -2.79
CA ILE A 303 2.02 -13.06 -1.89
C ILE A 303 3.11 -12.06 -1.56
N LEU A 304 3.00 -11.44 -0.39
CA LEU A 304 3.89 -10.40 0.09
C LEU A 304 5.17 -11.00 0.66
N ILE A 305 6.32 -10.56 0.15
CA ILE A 305 7.64 -10.96 0.65
C ILE A 305 8.30 -9.75 1.33
N PRO A 306 8.43 -9.75 2.67
CA PRO A 306 9.05 -8.65 3.41
C PRO A 306 10.53 -8.46 3.08
N SER A 307 11.25 -9.55 2.80
CA SER A 307 12.66 -9.54 2.45
C SER A 307 12.89 -10.50 1.28
N PRO A 308 13.06 -9.99 0.05
CA PRO A 308 13.28 -10.83 -1.13
C PRO A 308 14.69 -11.46 -1.16
N ARG A 309 15.61 -10.96 -0.36
CA ARG A 309 16.96 -11.51 -0.25
C ARG A 309 17.15 -12.23 1.10
N PRO A 310 17.85 -13.39 1.11
CA PRO A 310 18.40 -14.11 -0.04
C PRO A 310 17.30 -14.68 -0.96
N ILE A 311 17.66 -15.03 -2.20
CA ILE A 311 16.75 -15.53 -3.25
C ILE A 311 15.91 -16.74 -2.79
N ARG A 312 16.39 -17.51 -1.83
CA ARG A 312 15.68 -18.63 -1.20
C ARG A 312 14.31 -18.23 -0.62
N ASN A 313 14.14 -16.97 -0.24
CA ASN A 313 12.86 -16.48 0.27
C ASN A 313 11.81 -16.41 -0.86
N LEU A 314 12.22 -16.08 -2.08
CA LEU A 314 11.35 -16.10 -3.26
C LEU A 314 11.08 -17.53 -3.72
N GLN A 315 12.10 -18.37 -3.75
CA GLN A 315 11.98 -19.77 -4.14
C GLN A 315 10.90 -20.48 -3.31
N ARG A 316 10.91 -20.33 -1.98
CA ARG A 316 9.89 -20.90 -1.09
C ARG A 316 8.47 -20.42 -1.40
N ALA A 317 8.30 -19.18 -1.81
CA ALA A 317 7.00 -18.68 -2.18
C ALA A 317 6.51 -19.31 -3.49
N VAL A 318 7.38 -19.44 -4.47
CA VAL A 318 7.05 -20.09 -5.77
C VAL A 318 6.73 -21.57 -5.57
N GLU A 319 7.46 -22.28 -4.72
CA GLU A 319 7.21 -23.70 -4.42
C GLU A 319 5.89 -23.96 -3.68
N ASN A 320 5.45 -23.01 -2.83
CA ASN A 320 4.30 -23.23 -1.95
C ASN A 320 3.00 -22.54 -2.40
N TYR A 321 3.05 -21.68 -3.42
CA TYR A 321 1.89 -20.94 -3.91
C TYR A 321 1.77 -21.07 -5.43
N PRO A 322 0.57 -21.11 -5.99
CA PRO A 322 0.33 -21.21 -7.43
C PRO A 322 0.57 -19.84 -8.10
N ILE A 323 1.82 -19.37 -8.12
CA ILE A 323 2.16 -18.05 -8.66
C ILE A 323 1.91 -18.05 -10.17
N THR A 324 1.08 -17.11 -10.62
CA THR A 324 0.79 -16.86 -12.04
C THR A 324 1.50 -15.63 -12.57
N TRP A 325 1.78 -14.65 -11.69
CA TRP A 325 2.41 -13.39 -12.04
C TRP A 325 3.52 -13.01 -11.06
N MET A 326 4.50 -12.31 -11.57
CA MET A 326 5.55 -11.70 -10.75
C MET A 326 5.90 -10.32 -11.34
N THR A 327 5.92 -9.31 -10.49
CA THR A 327 6.52 -8.00 -10.83
C THR A 327 7.96 -7.97 -10.36
N GLY A 328 8.86 -7.52 -11.21
CA GLY A 328 10.28 -7.54 -10.93
C GLY A 328 11.05 -6.41 -11.63
N VAL A 329 12.27 -6.22 -11.19
CA VAL A 329 13.29 -5.37 -11.84
C VAL A 329 14.57 -6.20 -12.01
N ASN A 330 15.45 -5.79 -12.89
CA ASN A 330 16.66 -6.56 -13.25
C ASN A 330 17.58 -6.90 -12.06
N THR A 331 17.44 -6.19 -10.94
CA THR A 331 18.26 -6.38 -9.74
C THR A 331 17.59 -7.24 -8.66
N LEU A 332 16.41 -7.78 -8.92
CA LEU A 332 15.66 -8.63 -7.98
C LEU A 332 16.14 -10.11 -7.97
#